data_1edf5c2cf34accc9a544534171044000
#
_entry.id   1edf5c2cf34accc9a544534171044000
#
_cell.length_a   1.000
_cell.length_b   1.000
_cell.length_c   1.000
_cell.angle_alpha   90.00
_cell.angle_beta   90.00
_cell.angle_gamma   90.00
#
_symmetry.space_group_name_H-M   'P 1'
#
loop_
_entity.id
_entity.type
_entity.pdbx_description
1 polymer ?
#
loop_
_entity_poly.entity_id
_entity_poly.type
_entity_poly.pdbx_seq_one_letter_code
_entity_poly.pdbx_strand_id
1 'polypeptide(L)'
;SSALPSAVAEKLRHLPAPAQAAYDAFRRSGEPDHLDPLLFALLENYLPKKPAMPIANLPGTTLLMEDLGFDSLAIAEFVFSTEDLFEIRIANEEVVKVRTLDDLRAFIRQKVGSRAG
;
A
#
# COMPACT_ATOMS: atom_id res chain seq x y z
N SER A 1 1.73 -24.83 -5.72
CA SER A 1 1.57 -23.70 -6.52
C SER A 1 0.56 -22.76 -6.02
N SER A 2 0.85 -21.58 -6.10
CA SER A 2 0.02 -20.61 -5.54
C SER A 2 -0.52 -19.69 -6.57
N ALA A 3 -1.50 -20.20 -7.27
CA ALA A 3 -2.26 -19.32 -8.15
C ALA A 3 -2.88 -18.24 -7.29
N LEU A 4 -2.70 -16.99 -7.72
CA LEU A 4 -3.29 -15.87 -7.02
C LEU A 4 -4.80 -15.85 -7.21
N PRO A 5 -5.56 -15.44 -6.18
CA PRO A 5 -6.98 -15.19 -6.39
C PRO A 5 -7.19 -14.18 -7.52
N SER A 6 -8.29 -14.30 -8.23
CA SER A 6 -8.57 -13.46 -9.39
C SER A 6 -8.55 -11.97 -9.03
N ALA A 7 -9.10 -11.61 -7.87
CA ALA A 7 -9.14 -10.20 -7.46
C ALA A 7 -7.74 -9.63 -7.27
N VAL A 8 -6.83 -10.43 -6.69
CA VAL A 8 -5.45 -10.00 -6.46
C VAL A 8 -4.72 -9.87 -7.80
N ALA A 9 -4.86 -10.88 -8.67
CA ALA A 9 -4.22 -10.84 -9.97
C ALA A 9 -4.69 -9.63 -10.79
N GLU A 10 -5.98 -9.31 -10.70
CA GLU A 10 -6.54 -8.18 -11.40
C GLU A 10 -5.92 -6.86 -10.94
N LYS A 11 -5.78 -6.69 -9.61
CA LYS A 11 -5.19 -5.48 -9.07
C LYS A 11 -3.74 -5.33 -9.49
N LEU A 12 -2.97 -6.43 -9.40
CA LEU A 12 -1.54 -6.40 -9.73
C LEU A 12 -1.30 -6.09 -11.20
N ARG A 13 -2.16 -6.59 -12.07
CA ARG A 13 -1.98 -6.44 -13.51
C ARG A 13 -1.94 -4.97 -13.94
N HIS A 14 -2.61 -4.10 -13.20
CA HIS A 14 -2.68 -2.67 -13.52
C HIS A 14 -1.57 -1.85 -12.88
N LEU A 15 -0.68 -2.49 -12.12
CA LEU A 15 0.40 -1.80 -11.44
C LEU A 15 1.71 -1.88 -12.24
N PRO A 16 2.62 -0.91 -12.04
CA PRO A 16 3.92 -0.95 -12.73
C PRO A 16 4.73 -2.18 -12.37
N ALA A 17 5.66 -2.54 -13.24
CA ALA A 17 6.49 -3.72 -13.04
C ALA A 17 7.25 -3.72 -11.71
N PRO A 18 7.83 -2.60 -11.23
CA PRO A 18 8.49 -2.63 -9.92
C PRO A 18 7.56 -2.99 -8.77
N ALA A 19 6.29 -2.56 -8.85
CA ALA A 19 5.32 -2.90 -7.82
C ALA A 19 4.99 -4.38 -7.85
N GLN A 20 4.82 -4.94 -9.04
CA GLN A 20 4.57 -6.38 -9.19
C GLN A 20 5.74 -7.20 -8.67
N ALA A 21 6.96 -6.78 -8.98
CA ALA A 21 8.15 -7.46 -8.51
C ALA A 21 8.26 -7.42 -6.99
N ALA A 22 7.89 -6.29 -6.39
CA ALA A 22 7.91 -6.16 -4.93
C ALA A 22 6.92 -7.12 -4.28
N TYR A 23 5.73 -7.24 -4.86
CA TYR A 23 4.72 -8.17 -4.35
C TYR A 23 5.20 -9.62 -4.46
N ASP A 24 5.76 -9.98 -5.61
CA ASP A 24 6.26 -11.34 -5.80
C ASP A 24 7.38 -11.67 -4.82
N ALA A 25 8.29 -10.72 -4.60
CA ALA A 25 9.39 -10.91 -3.65
C ALA A 25 8.84 -11.13 -2.24
N PHE A 26 7.83 -10.34 -1.86
CA PHE A 26 7.19 -10.51 -0.55
C PHE A 26 6.55 -11.89 -0.43
N ARG A 27 5.84 -12.33 -1.47
CA ARG A 27 5.19 -13.63 -1.45
C ARG A 27 6.19 -14.78 -1.28
N ARG A 28 7.38 -14.64 -1.86
CA ARG A 28 8.40 -15.69 -1.77
C ARG A 28 9.11 -15.69 -0.42
N SER A 29 9.38 -14.51 0.14
CA SER A 29 10.24 -14.40 1.32
C SER A 29 9.47 -14.19 2.62
N GLY A 30 8.27 -13.62 2.55
CA GLY A 30 7.55 -13.18 3.74
C GLY A 30 8.09 -11.91 4.37
N GLU A 31 9.09 -11.29 3.73
CA GLU A 31 9.75 -10.10 4.27
C GLU A 31 9.07 -8.83 3.80
N PRO A 32 8.56 -7.99 4.72
CA PRO A 32 7.86 -6.78 4.32
C PRO A 32 8.76 -5.60 4.00
N ASP A 33 10.08 -5.77 4.07
CA ASP A 33 11.01 -4.65 3.98
C ASP A 33 11.06 -4.00 2.61
N HIS A 34 10.70 -4.72 1.55
CA HIS A 34 10.84 -4.25 0.19
C HIS A 34 9.50 -3.90 -0.44
N LEU A 35 8.50 -3.58 0.36
CA LEU A 35 7.15 -3.29 -0.14
C LEU A 35 6.94 -1.86 -0.64
N ASP A 36 7.92 -0.97 -0.42
CA ASP A 36 7.74 0.44 -0.78
C ASP A 36 7.29 0.65 -2.22
N PRO A 37 7.89 0.01 -3.25
CA PRO A 37 7.40 0.25 -4.62
C PRO A 37 5.93 -0.10 -4.81
N LEU A 38 5.48 -1.15 -4.14
CA LEU A 38 4.07 -1.53 -4.21
C LEU A 38 3.18 -0.52 -3.49
N LEU A 39 3.57 -0.11 -2.28
CA LEU A 39 2.78 0.85 -1.51
C LEU A 39 2.66 2.18 -2.24
N PHE A 40 3.76 2.67 -2.80
CA PHE A 40 3.74 3.95 -3.51
C PHE A 40 2.91 3.87 -4.78
N ALA A 41 2.98 2.75 -5.50
CA ALA A 41 2.16 2.57 -6.70
C ALA A 41 0.67 2.54 -6.35
N LEU A 42 0.32 1.86 -5.26
CA LEU A 42 -1.07 1.83 -4.80
C LEU A 42 -1.55 3.22 -4.40
N LEU A 43 -0.71 3.96 -3.68
CA LEU A 43 -1.07 5.33 -3.29
C LEU A 43 -1.32 6.19 -4.51
N GLU A 44 -0.42 6.12 -5.51
CA GLU A 44 -0.59 6.92 -6.72
C GLU A 44 -1.85 6.52 -7.48
N ASN A 45 -2.18 5.24 -7.45
CA ASN A 45 -3.37 4.75 -8.15
C ASN A 45 -4.66 5.33 -7.58
N TYR A 46 -4.69 5.58 -6.28
CA TYR A 46 -5.93 6.06 -5.63
C TYR A 46 -5.92 7.56 -5.32
N LEU A 47 -4.81 8.25 -5.59
CA LEU A 47 -4.77 9.69 -5.39
C LEU A 47 -5.77 10.37 -6.31
N PRO A 48 -6.58 11.30 -5.77
CA PRO A 48 -7.52 12.04 -6.62
C PRO A 48 -6.80 12.91 -7.65
N LYS A 49 -5.56 13.31 -7.34
CA LYS A 49 -4.80 14.20 -8.19
C LYS A 49 -3.36 13.73 -8.25
N LYS A 50 -2.80 13.70 -9.45
CA LYS A 50 -1.41 13.24 -9.61
C LYS A 50 -0.44 14.15 -8.86
N PRO A 51 0.49 13.59 -8.07
CA PRO A 51 1.44 14.42 -7.34
C PRO A 51 2.45 15.09 -8.28
N ALA A 52 3.02 16.19 -7.80
CA ALA A 52 4.00 16.96 -8.59
C ALA A 52 5.28 16.17 -8.83
N MET A 53 5.61 15.25 -7.93
CA MET A 53 6.78 14.39 -8.07
C MET A 53 6.43 12.99 -7.58
N PRO A 54 7.22 11.96 -7.94
CA PRO A 54 6.95 10.61 -7.46
C PRO A 54 6.89 10.56 -5.94
N ILE A 55 5.97 9.77 -5.41
CA ILE A 55 5.81 9.65 -3.96
C ILE A 55 7.11 9.19 -3.31
N ALA A 56 7.87 8.33 -3.99
CA ALA A 56 9.14 7.85 -3.45
C ALA A 56 10.13 8.98 -3.16
N ASN A 57 9.97 10.13 -3.80
CA ASN A 57 10.88 11.28 -3.62
C ASN A 57 10.38 12.28 -2.58
N LEU A 58 9.22 12.04 -1.99
CA LEU A 58 8.65 12.93 -0.98
C LEU A 58 9.21 12.61 0.40
N PRO A 59 9.30 13.61 1.30
CA PRO A 59 9.70 13.33 2.67
C PRO A 59 8.74 12.38 3.35
N GLY A 60 9.25 11.55 4.26
CA GLY A 60 8.40 10.64 5.03
C GLY A 60 7.38 11.35 5.90
N THR A 61 7.63 12.62 6.21
CA THR A 61 6.70 13.44 7.00
C THR A 61 5.55 14.00 6.18
N THR A 62 5.50 13.74 4.87
CA THR A 62 4.41 14.18 4.00
C THR A 62 3.08 13.68 4.54
N LEU A 63 2.12 14.59 4.68
CA LEU A 63 0.80 14.25 5.20
C LEU A 63 -0.09 13.74 4.07
N LEU A 64 -0.74 12.60 4.32
CA LEU A 64 -1.55 11.94 3.29
C LEU A 64 -2.74 12.79 2.87
N MET A 65 -3.45 13.39 3.83
CA MET A 65 -4.62 14.17 3.49
C MET A 65 -4.26 15.60 3.12
N GLU A 66 -3.51 16.28 3.96
CA GLU A 66 -3.24 17.71 3.75
C GLU A 66 -2.29 17.96 2.59
N ASP A 67 -1.24 17.14 2.45
CA ASP A 67 -0.22 17.38 1.42
C ASP A 67 -0.52 16.64 0.13
N LEU A 68 -1.05 15.41 0.21
CA LEU A 68 -1.30 14.60 -0.99
C LEU A 68 -2.74 14.67 -1.46
N GLY A 69 -3.64 15.18 -0.63
CA GLY A 69 -5.04 15.34 -1.04
C GLY A 69 -5.87 14.07 -0.96
N PHE A 70 -5.46 13.07 -0.18
CA PHE A 70 -6.30 11.91 0.03
C PHE A 70 -7.58 12.32 0.74
N ASP A 71 -8.71 11.83 0.25
CA ASP A 71 -10.00 12.00 0.91
C ASP A 71 -10.48 10.66 1.44
N SER A 72 -11.64 10.66 2.08
CA SER A 72 -12.18 9.45 2.72
C SER A 72 -12.38 8.32 1.72
N LEU A 73 -12.83 8.64 0.50
CA LEU A 73 -13.05 7.61 -0.50
C LEU A 73 -11.73 6.99 -0.95
N ALA A 74 -10.73 7.81 -1.25
CA ALA A 74 -9.44 7.32 -1.69
C ALA A 74 -8.78 6.46 -0.61
N ILE A 75 -8.90 6.89 0.65
CA ILE A 75 -8.36 6.13 1.78
C ILE A 75 -9.06 4.77 1.87
N ALA A 76 -10.39 4.76 1.75
CA ALA A 76 -11.14 3.50 1.82
C ALA A 76 -10.72 2.55 0.70
N GLU A 77 -10.55 3.08 -0.51
CA GLU A 77 -10.13 2.25 -1.64
C GLU A 77 -8.74 1.67 -1.42
N PHE A 78 -7.82 2.48 -0.91
CA PHE A 78 -6.47 2.02 -0.60
C PHE A 78 -6.51 0.92 0.47
N VAL A 79 -7.29 1.12 1.52
CA VAL A 79 -7.42 0.14 2.60
C VAL A 79 -7.96 -1.18 2.07
N PHE A 80 -9.03 -1.15 1.28
CA PHE A 80 -9.60 -2.37 0.72
C PHE A 80 -8.59 -3.11 -0.16
N SER A 81 -7.82 -2.37 -0.95
CA SER A 81 -6.81 -3.00 -1.81
C SER A 81 -5.72 -3.69 -0.99
N THR A 82 -5.25 -3.04 0.07
CA THR A 82 -4.22 -3.66 0.90
C THR A 82 -4.75 -4.87 1.66
N GLU A 83 -6.00 -4.80 2.13
CA GLU A 83 -6.62 -5.96 2.77
C GLU A 83 -6.67 -7.15 1.82
N ASP A 84 -7.08 -6.91 0.57
CA ASP A 84 -7.18 -7.97 -0.42
C ASP A 84 -5.81 -8.52 -0.80
N LEU A 85 -4.84 -7.63 -1.05
CA LEU A 85 -3.51 -8.05 -1.51
C LEU A 85 -2.75 -8.85 -0.46
N PHE A 86 -2.90 -8.49 0.80
CA PHE A 86 -2.14 -9.10 1.88
C PHE A 86 -2.96 -10.01 2.78
N GLU A 87 -4.26 -10.13 2.53
CA GLU A 87 -5.17 -10.95 3.35
C GLU A 87 -5.12 -10.52 4.81
N ILE A 88 -5.21 -9.22 5.05
CA ILE A 88 -5.19 -8.64 6.39
C ILE A 88 -6.50 -7.89 6.63
N ARG A 89 -6.73 -7.55 7.89
CA ARG A 89 -7.87 -6.74 8.29
C ARG A 89 -7.37 -5.45 8.92
N ILE A 90 -7.96 -4.34 8.52
CA ILE A 90 -7.58 -3.02 9.01
C ILE A 90 -8.82 -2.35 9.58
N ALA A 91 -8.80 -2.08 10.88
CA ALA A 91 -9.92 -1.45 11.55
C ALA A 91 -9.88 0.06 11.35
N ASN A 92 -11.05 0.70 11.39
CA ASN A 92 -11.12 2.15 11.23
C ASN A 92 -10.28 2.88 12.28
N GLU A 93 -10.26 2.38 13.50
CA GLU A 93 -9.47 2.99 14.58
C GLU A 93 -7.98 2.98 14.28
N GLU A 94 -7.53 2.00 13.51
CA GLU A 94 -6.12 1.94 13.10
C GLU A 94 -5.83 2.94 11.99
N VAL A 95 -6.77 3.07 11.05
CA VAL A 95 -6.58 3.97 9.91
C VAL A 95 -6.39 5.42 10.35
N VAL A 96 -7.17 5.86 11.34
CA VAL A 96 -7.13 7.27 11.75
C VAL A 96 -5.80 7.66 12.36
N LYS A 97 -4.98 6.70 12.76
CA LYS A 97 -3.66 6.98 13.33
C LYS A 97 -2.58 7.14 12.27
N VAL A 98 -2.87 6.76 11.05
CA VAL A 98 -1.90 6.81 9.94
C VAL A 98 -2.05 8.15 9.24
N ARG A 99 -1.10 9.04 9.45
CA ARG A 99 -1.18 10.42 8.94
C ARG A 99 -0.13 10.74 7.90
N THR A 100 1.07 10.19 8.03
CA THR A 100 2.19 10.49 7.14
C THR A 100 2.57 9.28 6.32
N LEU A 101 3.44 9.50 5.32
CA LEU A 101 3.99 8.38 4.56
C LEU A 101 4.74 7.41 5.45
N ASP A 102 5.53 7.93 6.39
CA ASP A 102 6.25 7.05 7.31
C ASP A 102 5.31 6.24 8.18
N ASP A 103 4.22 6.86 8.66
CA ASP A 103 3.20 6.14 9.42
C ASP A 103 2.63 4.99 8.60
N LEU A 104 2.32 5.25 7.34
CA LEU A 104 1.74 4.24 6.47
C LEU A 104 2.70 3.08 6.26
N ARG A 105 3.96 3.37 5.96
CA ARG A 105 4.95 2.34 5.74
C ARG A 105 5.13 1.46 6.96
N ALA A 106 5.25 2.09 8.13
CA ALA A 106 5.40 1.35 9.38
C ALA A 106 4.18 0.50 9.69
N PHE A 107 2.99 1.07 9.46
CA PHE A 107 1.74 0.37 9.74
C PHE A 107 1.58 -0.88 8.87
N ILE A 108 1.81 -0.73 7.56
CA ILE A 108 1.67 -1.86 6.65
C ILE A 108 2.70 -2.94 6.96
N ARG A 109 3.95 -2.55 7.22
CA ARG A 109 4.99 -3.52 7.57
C ARG A 109 4.61 -4.32 8.80
N GLN A 110 4.06 -3.65 9.81
CA GLN A 110 3.66 -4.32 11.04
C GLN A 110 2.52 -5.29 10.80
N LYS A 111 1.48 -4.86 10.08
CA LYS A 111 0.31 -5.71 9.82
C LYS A 111 0.68 -6.93 9.00
N VAL A 112 1.47 -6.72 7.97
CA VAL A 112 1.86 -7.78 7.05
C VAL A 112 2.86 -8.72 7.71
N GLY A 113 3.79 -8.16 8.48
CA GLY A 113 4.77 -8.96 9.22
C GLY A 113 4.13 -9.85 10.26
N SER A 114 3.12 -9.35 10.97
CA SER A 114 2.38 -10.13 11.95
C SER A 114 1.67 -11.30 11.29
N ARG A 115 1.10 -11.05 10.11
CA ARG A 115 0.41 -12.11 9.38
C ARG A 115 1.38 -13.16 8.86
N ALA A 116 2.55 -12.73 8.40
CA ALA A 116 3.56 -13.65 7.87
C ALA A 116 4.21 -14.48 8.96
N GLY A 117 4.25 -13.94 10.17
CA GLY A 117 4.79 -14.66 11.31
C GLY A 117 3.78 -15.62 11.85
#